data_12c1928d769f0c03549271c9dde94af2
#
_entry.id   12c1928d769f0c03549271c9dde94af2
#
_cell.length_a   1.000
_cell.length_b   1.000
_cell.length_c   1.000
_cell.angle_alpha   90.00
_cell.angle_beta   90.00
_cell.angle_gamma   90.00
#
_symmetry.space_group_name_H-M   'P 1'
#
loop_
_entity.id
_entity.type
_entity.pdbx_description
1 polymer ?
#
loop_
_entity_poly.entity_id
_entity_poly.type
_entity_poly.pdbx_seq_one_letter_code
_entity_poly.pdbx_strand_id
1 'polypeptide(L)'
;MSIEVLGISGSPIENSNTDRLIRAMLEATERESEFVKLSRITVRPCFACKRCIPDNVCKVRDDFPELAEKIKEARALIIGAYTPYKQIDGFTKALLERFWSLRHVNNLLRGKLCATVLTYLTPDAADHVNQSLATELEQMERMELVGQLMVKGNLTCLTCGVGDECEMSGIKRRYGPEARSCDVPYSRVEDQQEVWEKAMRIGRLIGQRLRTMDRN
;
A
#
# COMPACT_ATOMS: atom_id res chain seq x y z
N MET A 1 16.55 12.04 13.43
CA MET A 1 15.39 12.80 12.87
C MET A 1 14.19 11.86 12.98
N SER A 2 13.05 12.34 13.44
CA SER A 2 11.85 11.51 13.63
C SER A 2 11.09 11.36 12.32
N ILE A 3 10.65 10.14 11.99
CA ILE A 3 9.86 9.85 10.79
C ILE A 3 8.46 10.45 10.97
N GLU A 4 8.07 11.41 10.13
CA GLU A 4 6.73 12.00 10.19
C GLU A 4 5.74 11.30 9.24
N VAL A 5 6.21 10.86 8.07
CA VAL A 5 5.39 10.13 7.09
C VAL A 5 6.07 8.84 6.69
N LEU A 6 5.37 7.72 6.84
CA LEU A 6 5.86 6.41 6.45
C LEU A 6 5.09 5.88 5.25
N GLY A 7 5.79 5.64 4.14
CA GLY A 7 5.25 4.96 2.97
C GLY A 7 5.55 3.47 3.02
N ILE A 8 4.54 2.62 2.86
CA ILE A 8 4.68 1.17 2.93
C ILE A 8 4.12 0.55 1.64
N SER A 9 4.93 -0.22 0.92
CA SER A 9 4.51 -0.90 -0.32
C SER A 9 4.42 -2.41 -0.15
N GLY A 10 3.25 -2.98 -0.48
CA GLY A 10 3.02 -4.43 -0.58
C GLY A 10 3.41 -5.02 -1.94
N SER A 11 3.80 -4.21 -2.91
CA SER A 11 4.21 -4.74 -4.22
C SER A 11 5.52 -5.53 -4.13
N PRO A 12 5.60 -6.76 -4.65
CA PRO A 12 6.85 -7.51 -4.72
C PRO A 12 7.78 -7.05 -5.85
N ILE A 13 7.24 -6.33 -6.84
CA ILE A 13 7.98 -5.90 -8.03
C ILE A 13 8.81 -4.67 -7.70
N GLU A 14 10.10 -4.71 -7.99
CA GLU A 14 11.00 -3.58 -7.80
C GLU A 14 10.60 -2.39 -8.66
N ASN A 15 10.64 -1.21 -8.05
CA ASN A 15 10.27 0.05 -8.70
C ASN A 15 8.91 -0.02 -9.42
N SER A 16 7.93 -0.69 -8.81
CA SER A 16 6.58 -0.86 -9.34
C SER A 16 5.83 0.48 -9.45
N ASN A 17 4.70 0.49 -10.17
CA ASN A 17 3.80 1.65 -10.19
C ASN A 17 3.40 2.08 -8.77
N THR A 18 3.14 1.10 -7.88
CA THR A 18 2.85 1.34 -6.45
C THR A 18 4.01 2.05 -5.75
N ASP A 19 5.25 1.53 -5.92
CA ASP A 19 6.44 2.09 -5.27
C ASP A 19 6.69 3.54 -5.69
N ARG A 20 6.65 3.79 -7.02
CA ARG A 20 6.91 5.12 -7.59
C ARG A 20 5.87 6.14 -7.13
N LEU A 21 4.60 5.72 -7.10
CA LEU A 21 3.53 6.61 -6.66
C LEU A 21 3.64 6.97 -5.18
N ILE A 22 3.94 5.97 -4.31
CA ILE A 22 4.17 6.24 -2.89
C ILE A 22 5.36 7.19 -2.70
N ARG A 23 6.49 6.96 -3.38
CA ARG A 23 7.67 7.84 -3.28
C ARG A 23 7.37 9.26 -3.69
N ALA A 24 6.67 9.45 -4.81
CA ALA A 24 6.24 10.77 -5.27
C ALA A 24 5.29 11.45 -4.28
N MET A 25 4.38 10.69 -3.65
CA MET A 25 3.51 11.22 -2.58
C MET A 25 4.32 11.63 -1.35
N LEU A 26 5.30 10.83 -0.92
CA LEU A 26 6.19 11.16 0.20
C LEU A 26 6.95 12.46 -0.07
N GLU A 27 7.56 12.61 -1.24
CA GLU A 27 8.23 13.85 -1.65
C GLU A 27 7.28 15.05 -1.63
N ALA A 28 6.04 14.87 -2.11
CA ALA A 28 5.04 15.93 -2.14
C ALA A 28 4.54 16.36 -0.75
N THR A 29 4.81 15.59 0.32
CA THR A 29 4.49 16.01 1.69
C THR A 29 5.41 17.11 2.21
N GLU A 30 6.64 17.21 1.68
CA GLU A 30 7.70 18.09 2.17
C GLU A 30 7.99 17.87 3.67
N ARG A 31 7.89 16.61 4.13
CA ARG A 31 8.12 16.20 5.53
C ARG A 31 9.16 15.08 5.59
N GLU A 32 9.80 14.92 6.75
CA GLU A 32 10.70 13.79 7.00
C GLU A 32 9.96 12.47 6.78
N SER A 33 10.42 11.71 5.81
CA SER A 33 9.69 10.52 5.37
C SER A 33 10.61 9.32 5.11
N GLU A 34 10.07 8.13 5.31
CA GLU A 34 10.73 6.88 5.00
C GLU A 34 9.84 6.00 4.10
N PHE A 35 10.46 5.23 3.21
CA PHE A 35 9.79 4.24 2.39
C PHE A 35 10.22 2.83 2.78
N VAL A 36 9.24 1.97 3.07
CA VAL A 36 9.43 0.55 3.39
C VAL A 36 8.77 -0.32 2.33
N LYS A 37 9.51 -1.32 1.84
CA LYS A 37 9.00 -2.33 0.91
C LYS A 37 8.84 -3.66 1.63
N LEU A 38 7.60 -4.15 1.76
CA LEU A 38 7.28 -5.35 2.53
C LEU A 38 7.91 -6.62 1.96
N SER A 39 8.17 -6.68 0.65
CA SER A 39 8.84 -7.82 0.04
C SER A 39 10.34 -7.93 0.37
N ARG A 40 10.93 -6.92 1.01
CA ARG A 40 12.33 -6.91 1.44
C ARG A 40 12.52 -7.23 2.92
N ILE A 41 11.42 -7.40 3.64
CA ILE A 41 11.40 -7.75 5.06
C ILE A 41 10.43 -8.91 5.30
N THR A 42 10.56 -9.58 6.42
CA THR A 42 9.67 -10.69 6.78
C THR A 42 8.61 -10.21 7.75
N VAL A 43 7.38 -10.06 7.26
CA VAL A 43 6.20 -9.80 8.09
C VAL A 43 5.24 -10.98 7.94
N ARG A 44 5.19 -11.85 8.95
CA ARG A 44 4.28 -13.00 8.99
C ARG A 44 2.86 -12.54 9.35
N PRO A 45 1.81 -13.26 8.95
CA PRO A 45 0.45 -12.98 9.40
C PRO A 45 0.30 -13.07 10.92
N CYS A 46 -0.79 -12.56 11.45
CA CYS A 46 -1.10 -12.64 12.88
C CYS A 46 -1.41 -14.09 13.30
N PHE A 47 -0.75 -14.59 14.33
CA PHE A 47 -0.99 -15.95 14.87
C PHE A 47 -2.10 -15.99 15.92
N ALA A 48 -2.83 -14.90 16.13
CA ALA A 48 -3.89 -14.81 17.14
C ALA A 48 -3.45 -15.22 18.55
N CYS A 49 -2.18 -15.16 18.86
CA CYS A 49 -1.57 -15.63 20.11
C CYS A 49 -1.86 -14.74 21.33
N LYS A 50 -2.45 -13.56 21.14
CA LYS A 50 -2.88 -12.59 22.16
C LYS A 50 -1.78 -12.05 23.08
N ARG A 51 -0.52 -12.37 22.84
CA ARG A 51 0.61 -11.94 23.67
C ARG A 51 0.92 -10.43 23.61
N CYS A 52 0.32 -9.72 22.66
CA CYS A 52 0.42 -8.26 22.51
C CYS A 52 -0.59 -7.48 23.38
N ILE A 53 -1.59 -8.13 23.97
CA ILE A 53 -2.67 -7.47 24.70
C ILE A 53 -2.14 -6.57 25.86
N PRO A 54 -1.18 -7.01 26.69
CA PRO A 54 -0.77 -6.21 27.85
C PRO A 54 -0.02 -4.92 27.51
N ASP A 55 0.68 -4.85 26.38
CA ASP A 55 1.68 -3.81 26.13
C ASP A 55 1.72 -3.27 24.68
N ASN A 56 0.77 -3.68 23.83
CA ASN A 56 0.74 -3.33 22.42
C ASN A 56 2.03 -3.66 21.65
N VAL A 57 2.76 -4.71 22.08
CA VAL A 57 3.98 -5.17 21.42
C VAL A 57 3.78 -6.56 20.87
N CYS A 58 3.90 -6.73 19.56
CA CYS A 58 3.82 -8.06 18.96
C CYS A 58 5.04 -8.92 19.31
N LYS A 59 4.80 -10.15 19.75
CA LYS A 59 5.84 -11.10 20.20
C LYS A 59 6.20 -12.16 19.13
N VAL A 60 5.72 -11.99 17.90
CA VAL A 60 6.15 -12.84 16.78
C VAL A 60 7.56 -12.40 16.36
N ARG A 61 8.46 -13.37 16.22
CA ARG A 61 9.87 -13.12 15.86
C ARG A 61 9.98 -13.02 14.34
N ASP A 62 9.90 -11.80 13.84
CA ASP A 62 10.08 -11.38 12.46
C ASP A 62 10.42 -9.88 12.45
N ASP A 63 10.43 -9.21 11.30
CA ASP A 63 10.80 -7.80 11.18
C ASP A 63 9.66 -6.83 11.54
N PHE A 64 8.45 -7.33 11.83
CA PHE A 64 7.33 -6.46 12.18
C PHE A 64 7.55 -5.64 13.46
N PRO A 65 8.16 -6.14 14.56
CA PRO A 65 8.41 -5.31 15.74
C PRO A 65 9.20 -4.03 15.42
N GLU A 66 10.23 -4.11 14.58
CA GLU A 66 10.99 -2.93 14.14
C GLU A 66 10.13 -2.00 13.27
N LEU A 67 9.40 -2.56 12.31
CA LEU A 67 8.44 -1.79 11.49
C LEU A 67 7.35 -1.14 12.36
N ALA A 68 6.89 -1.81 13.41
CA ALA A 68 5.88 -1.28 14.32
C ALA A 68 6.36 -0.02 15.06
N GLU A 69 7.64 0.08 15.42
CA GLU A 69 8.18 1.31 16.02
C GLU A 69 8.13 2.47 15.02
N LYS A 70 8.52 2.25 13.76
CA LYS A 70 8.38 3.27 12.70
C LYS A 70 6.93 3.69 12.48
N ILE A 71 5.98 2.74 12.49
CA ILE A 71 4.54 3.00 12.37
C ILE A 71 4.02 3.81 13.56
N LYS A 72 4.50 3.53 14.79
CA LYS A 72 4.12 4.29 15.98
C LYS A 72 4.67 5.72 15.94
N GLU A 73 5.91 5.89 15.49
CA GLU A 73 6.56 7.19 15.37
C GLU A 73 5.88 8.05 14.31
N ALA A 74 5.62 7.50 13.13
CA ALA A 74 5.01 8.23 12.02
C ALA A 74 3.63 8.81 12.39
N ARG A 75 3.37 10.03 11.96
CA ARG A 75 2.10 10.74 12.13
C ARG A 75 1.15 10.50 10.96
N ALA A 76 1.69 10.07 9.81
CA ALA A 76 0.93 9.71 8.63
C ALA A 76 1.48 8.42 7.98
N LEU A 77 0.58 7.59 7.43
CA LEU A 77 0.92 6.38 6.68
C LEU A 77 0.39 6.48 5.25
N ILE A 78 1.22 6.11 4.27
CA ILE A 78 0.79 5.89 2.88
C ILE A 78 0.96 4.41 2.59
N ILE A 79 -0.15 3.67 2.44
CA ILE A 79 -0.15 2.21 2.30
C ILE A 79 -0.48 1.84 0.86
N GLY A 80 0.45 1.16 0.20
CA GLY A 80 0.28 0.65 -1.16
C GLY A 80 0.06 -0.85 -1.20
N ALA A 81 -0.94 -1.25 -1.96
CA ALA A 81 -1.33 -2.64 -2.20
C ALA A 81 -1.52 -2.92 -3.70
N TYR A 82 -1.63 -4.19 -4.06
CA TYR A 82 -2.07 -4.61 -5.40
C TYR A 82 -3.12 -5.73 -5.30
N THR A 83 -3.78 -6.06 -6.42
CA THR A 83 -4.94 -6.96 -6.41
C THR A 83 -4.69 -8.29 -7.14
N PRO A 84 -3.87 -9.23 -6.58
CA PRO A 84 -3.77 -10.57 -7.13
C PRO A 84 -5.10 -11.32 -6.93
N TYR A 85 -5.56 -12.01 -7.97
CA TYR A 85 -6.81 -12.78 -7.92
C TYR A 85 -8.02 -12.02 -7.35
N LYS A 86 -8.11 -10.70 -7.63
CA LYS A 86 -9.19 -9.83 -7.16
C LYS A 86 -9.25 -9.68 -5.62
N GLN A 87 -8.17 -9.91 -4.91
CA GLN A 87 -8.04 -9.74 -3.47
C GLN A 87 -6.85 -8.84 -3.14
N ILE A 88 -6.76 -8.38 -1.91
CA ILE A 88 -5.57 -7.67 -1.44
C ILE A 88 -4.37 -8.64 -1.42
N ASP A 89 -3.21 -8.14 -1.75
CA ASP A 89 -1.98 -8.92 -1.73
C ASP A 89 -1.60 -9.43 -0.34
N GLY A 90 -0.85 -10.54 -0.30
CA GLY A 90 -0.49 -11.22 0.94
C GLY A 90 0.44 -10.40 1.84
N PHE A 91 1.31 -9.56 1.28
CA PHE A 91 2.22 -8.70 2.07
C PHE A 91 1.44 -7.62 2.82
N THR A 92 0.57 -6.91 2.11
CA THR A 92 -0.28 -5.88 2.72
C THR A 92 -1.27 -6.52 3.70
N LYS A 93 -1.87 -7.68 3.36
CA LYS A 93 -2.79 -8.36 4.27
C LYS A 93 -2.10 -8.77 5.57
N ALA A 94 -0.91 -9.35 5.51
CA ALA A 94 -0.12 -9.70 6.69
C ALA A 94 0.17 -8.47 7.56
N LEU A 95 0.55 -7.34 6.96
CA LEU A 95 0.76 -6.08 7.69
C LEU A 95 -0.51 -5.64 8.42
N LEU A 96 -1.65 -5.59 7.74
CA LEU A 96 -2.93 -5.15 8.33
C LEU A 96 -3.35 -6.05 9.51
N GLU A 97 -3.20 -7.37 9.39
CA GLU A 97 -3.46 -8.29 10.50
C GLU A 97 -2.56 -8.02 11.71
N ARG A 98 -1.35 -7.54 11.48
CA ARG A 98 -0.41 -7.21 12.57
C ARG A 98 -0.73 -5.87 13.24
N PHE A 99 -1.47 -4.98 12.60
CA PHE A 99 -2.00 -3.75 13.23
C PHE A 99 -2.85 -4.06 14.45
N TRP A 100 -3.47 -5.24 14.49
CA TRP A 100 -4.19 -5.69 15.68
C TRP A 100 -3.36 -5.61 16.97
N SER A 101 -2.04 -5.81 16.90
CA SER A 101 -1.16 -5.66 18.06
C SER A 101 -1.00 -4.21 18.53
N LEU A 102 -1.35 -3.22 17.73
CA LEU A 102 -1.19 -1.80 18.03
C LEU A 102 -2.46 -1.13 18.59
N ARG A 103 -3.54 -1.89 18.82
CA ARG A 103 -4.84 -1.33 19.24
C ARG A 103 -5.41 -1.90 20.54
N HIS A 104 -4.62 -2.68 21.30
CA HIS A 104 -5.08 -3.17 22.61
C HIS A 104 -4.85 -2.12 23.68
N VAL A 105 -5.79 -2.03 24.63
CA VAL A 105 -5.77 -1.04 25.71
C VAL A 105 -5.77 0.40 25.16
N ASN A 106 -4.79 0.76 24.36
CA ASN A 106 -4.68 2.04 23.64
C ASN A 106 -4.54 1.78 22.14
N ASN A 107 -5.35 2.46 21.33
CA ASN A 107 -5.17 2.42 19.89
C ASN A 107 -4.09 3.42 19.46
N LEU A 108 -2.91 2.90 19.13
CA LEU A 108 -1.72 3.68 18.77
C LEU A 108 -1.77 4.24 17.35
N LEU A 109 -2.76 3.83 16.55
CA LEU A 109 -2.98 4.32 15.18
C LEU A 109 -4.05 5.39 15.11
N ARG A 110 -4.87 5.54 16.15
CA ARG A 110 -5.98 6.49 16.19
C ARG A 110 -5.53 7.91 15.87
N GLY A 111 -6.22 8.53 14.92
CA GLY A 111 -6.01 9.93 14.51
C GLY A 111 -4.79 10.18 13.66
N LYS A 112 -3.97 9.15 13.37
CA LYS A 112 -2.93 9.29 12.36
C LYS A 112 -3.57 9.48 11.00
N LEU A 113 -2.98 10.34 10.17
CA LEU A 113 -3.41 10.50 8.78
C LEU A 113 -3.06 9.23 7.99
N CYS A 114 -3.91 8.85 7.03
CA CYS A 114 -3.55 7.79 6.12
C CYS A 114 -4.02 8.05 4.69
N ALA A 115 -3.31 7.48 3.73
CA ALA A 115 -3.71 7.42 2.33
C ALA A 115 -3.43 6.03 1.78
N THR A 116 -4.19 5.61 0.77
CA THR A 116 -4.01 4.31 0.12
C THR A 116 -3.69 4.43 -1.35
N VAL A 117 -2.87 3.51 -1.85
CA VAL A 117 -2.54 3.33 -3.27
C VAL A 117 -2.84 1.89 -3.65
N LEU A 118 -3.84 1.66 -4.48
CA LEU A 118 -4.21 0.31 -4.93
C LEU A 118 -3.90 0.12 -6.41
N THR A 119 -2.96 -0.77 -6.72
CA THR A 119 -2.66 -1.16 -8.10
C THR A 119 -3.58 -2.31 -8.52
N TYR A 120 -4.29 -2.15 -9.65
CA TYR A 120 -5.28 -3.09 -10.13
C TYR A 120 -5.13 -3.42 -11.63
N LEU A 121 -5.70 -4.56 -12.05
CA LEU A 121 -5.86 -4.94 -13.46
C LEU A 121 -7.29 -4.81 -13.97
N THR A 122 -8.28 -5.07 -13.11
CA THR A 122 -9.71 -5.01 -13.44
C THR A 122 -10.43 -4.11 -12.45
N PRO A 123 -11.21 -3.11 -12.91
CA PRO A 123 -11.86 -2.12 -12.04
C PRO A 123 -12.77 -2.74 -10.97
N ASP A 124 -13.63 -3.67 -11.35
CA ASP A 124 -14.63 -4.30 -10.47
C ASP A 124 -14.02 -4.97 -9.23
N ALA A 125 -12.80 -5.51 -9.36
CA ALA A 125 -12.07 -6.04 -8.21
C ALA A 125 -11.42 -4.96 -7.36
N ALA A 126 -11.01 -3.87 -8.00
CA ALA A 126 -10.35 -2.77 -7.33
C ALA A 126 -11.26 -2.06 -6.33
N ASP A 127 -12.51 -1.81 -6.71
CA ASP A 127 -13.47 -1.09 -5.85
C ASP A 127 -13.72 -1.83 -4.53
N HIS A 128 -13.92 -3.16 -4.58
CA HIS A 128 -14.12 -3.96 -3.37
C HIS A 128 -12.89 -3.94 -2.45
N VAL A 129 -11.70 -4.16 -3.02
CA VAL A 129 -10.46 -4.18 -2.22
C VAL A 129 -10.16 -2.78 -1.67
N ASN A 130 -10.38 -1.73 -2.46
CA ASN A 130 -10.18 -0.35 -2.04
C ASN A 130 -11.11 0.02 -0.88
N GLN A 131 -12.39 -0.38 -0.95
CA GLN A 131 -13.35 -0.17 0.13
C GLN A 131 -12.98 -0.98 1.39
N SER A 132 -12.54 -2.22 1.23
CA SER A 132 -12.10 -3.05 2.35
C SER A 132 -10.89 -2.44 3.06
N LEU A 133 -9.92 -1.93 2.31
CA LEU A 133 -8.74 -1.27 2.86
C LEU A 133 -9.10 0.02 3.60
N ALA A 134 -10.02 0.82 3.04
CA ALA A 134 -10.56 2.01 3.72
C ALA A 134 -11.24 1.65 5.03
N THR A 135 -12.11 0.65 5.01
CA THR A 135 -12.84 0.19 6.20
C THR A 135 -11.87 -0.27 7.31
N GLU A 136 -10.83 -1.03 6.95
CA GLU A 136 -9.79 -1.44 7.90
C GLU A 136 -9.13 -0.23 8.57
N LEU A 137 -8.65 0.73 7.79
CA LEU A 137 -7.91 1.87 8.31
C LEU A 137 -8.79 2.87 9.09
N GLU A 138 -9.97 3.21 8.57
CA GLU A 138 -10.85 4.20 9.20
C GLU A 138 -11.66 3.62 10.37
N GLN A 139 -12.30 2.47 10.17
CA GLN A 139 -13.24 1.95 11.16
C GLN A 139 -12.55 1.10 12.21
N MET A 140 -11.60 0.24 11.80
CA MET A 140 -10.93 -0.67 12.72
C MET A 140 -9.75 0.00 13.41
N GLU A 141 -8.89 0.68 12.67
CA GLU A 141 -7.70 1.34 13.22
C GLU A 141 -7.96 2.80 13.64
N ARG A 142 -9.12 3.37 13.27
CA ARG A 142 -9.54 4.75 13.60
C ARG A 142 -8.55 5.80 13.13
N MET A 143 -7.93 5.55 12.00
CA MET A 143 -7.09 6.52 11.31
C MET A 143 -7.96 7.51 10.53
N GLU A 144 -7.38 8.61 10.13
CA GLU A 144 -8.04 9.59 9.28
C GLU A 144 -7.60 9.41 7.83
N LEU A 145 -8.48 8.85 7.00
CA LEU A 145 -8.22 8.61 5.58
C LEU A 145 -8.35 9.91 4.78
N VAL A 146 -7.21 10.45 4.33
CA VAL A 146 -7.16 11.71 3.56
C VAL A 146 -7.22 11.49 2.04
N GLY A 147 -7.10 10.27 1.58
CA GLY A 147 -7.26 9.96 0.17
C GLY A 147 -7.04 8.51 -0.20
N GLN A 148 -7.69 8.12 -1.29
CA GLN A 148 -7.55 6.81 -1.92
C GLN A 148 -7.20 6.97 -3.39
N LEU A 149 -6.22 6.19 -3.84
CA LEU A 149 -5.77 6.15 -5.23
C LEU A 149 -5.91 4.75 -5.78
N MET A 150 -6.44 4.65 -6.98
CA MET A 150 -6.43 3.42 -7.77
C MET A 150 -5.60 3.65 -9.02
N VAL A 151 -4.59 2.83 -9.24
CA VAL A 151 -3.67 2.93 -10.37
C VAL A 151 -3.72 1.67 -11.22
N LYS A 152 -3.84 1.83 -12.54
CA LYS A 152 -3.83 0.70 -13.47
C LYS A 152 -2.44 0.05 -13.48
N GLY A 153 -2.41 -1.25 -13.26
CA GLY A 153 -1.21 -2.08 -13.33
C GLY A 153 -1.06 -2.82 -14.65
N ASN A 154 -0.11 -3.75 -14.67
CA ASN A 154 0.25 -4.53 -15.84
C ASN A 154 -0.01 -6.03 -15.62
N LEU A 155 -0.35 -6.73 -16.71
CA LEU A 155 -0.37 -8.19 -16.69
C LEU A 155 1.06 -8.72 -16.47
N THR A 156 1.21 -9.70 -15.60
CA THR A 156 2.49 -10.38 -15.35
C THR A 156 3.07 -10.98 -16.64
N CYS A 157 2.20 -11.39 -17.57
CA CYS A 157 2.60 -11.94 -18.87
C CYS A 157 3.45 -10.99 -19.72
N LEU A 158 3.37 -9.67 -19.49
CA LEU A 158 4.21 -8.68 -20.19
C LEU A 158 5.68 -8.75 -19.79
N THR A 159 5.99 -9.36 -18.65
CA THR A 159 7.36 -9.37 -18.08
C THR A 159 7.84 -10.77 -17.68
N CYS A 160 7.02 -11.81 -17.84
CA CYS A 160 7.39 -13.18 -17.42
C CYS A 160 8.32 -13.90 -18.41
N GLY A 161 8.51 -13.35 -19.61
CA GLY A 161 9.39 -13.92 -20.65
C GLY A 161 8.76 -15.02 -21.52
N VAL A 162 7.57 -15.55 -21.12
CA VAL A 162 6.88 -16.64 -21.85
C VAL A 162 5.40 -16.31 -22.15
N GLY A 163 5.03 -15.03 -22.01
CA GLY A 163 3.63 -14.62 -22.13
C GLY A 163 2.97 -14.92 -23.45
N ASP A 164 3.72 -14.88 -24.53
CA ASP A 164 3.22 -15.12 -25.91
C ASP A 164 3.00 -16.60 -26.22
N GLU A 165 3.76 -17.50 -25.58
CA GLU A 165 3.71 -18.94 -25.82
C GLU A 165 2.89 -19.69 -24.77
N CYS A 166 2.60 -19.02 -23.64
CA CYS A 166 1.93 -19.61 -22.48
C CYS A 166 0.48 -20.00 -22.79
N GLU A 167 0.11 -21.23 -22.48
CA GLU A 167 -1.28 -21.70 -22.55
C GLU A 167 -2.21 -20.88 -21.65
N MET A 168 -1.71 -20.46 -20.48
CA MET A 168 -2.45 -19.66 -19.50
C MET A 168 -2.28 -18.15 -19.69
N SER A 169 -1.88 -17.71 -20.88
CA SER A 169 -1.58 -16.30 -21.16
C SER A 169 -2.76 -15.37 -20.82
N GLY A 170 -2.55 -14.46 -19.88
CA GLY A 170 -3.48 -13.38 -19.60
C GLY A 170 -3.63 -12.38 -20.76
N ILE A 171 -2.61 -12.26 -21.62
CA ILE A 171 -2.62 -11.43 -22.84
C ILE A 171 -3.64 -12.03 -23.81
N LYS A 172 -3.48 -13.30 -24.18
CA LYS A 172 -4.39 -14.00 -25.10
C LYS A 172 -5.83 -14.04 -24.58
N ARG A 173 -5.99 -14.28 -23.29
CA ARG A 173 -7.33 -14.30 -22.66
C ARG A 173 -8.03 -12.93 -22.68
N ARG A 174 -7.27 -11.83 -22.60
CA ARG A 174 -7.84 -10.48 -22.50
C ARG A 174 -7.97 -9.78 -23.83
N TYR A 175 -7.03 -10.01 -24.75
CA TYR A 175 -6.91 -9.28 -26.01
C TYR A 175 -7.15 -10.15 -27.25
N GLY A 176 -7.38 -11.45 -27.07
CA GLY A 176 -7.64 -12.41 -28.15
C GLY A 176 -6.50 -13.42 -28.35
N PRO A 177 -6.78 -14.58 -28.98
CA PRO A 177 -5.84 -15.71 -29.06
C PRO A 177 -4.54 -15.37 -29.81
N GLU A 178 -4.58 -14.43 -30.75
CA GLU A 178 -3.41 -14.00 -31.57
C GLU A 178 -2.64 -12.84 -30.93
N ALA A 179 -3.13 -12.26 -29.81
CA ALA A 179 -2.47 -11.11 -29.18
C ALA A 179 -1.11 -11.51 -28.60
N ARG A 180 -0.13 -10.63 -28.78
CA ARG A 180 1.24 -10.76 -28.31
C ARG A 180 1.58 -9.68 -27.30
N SER A 181 2.64 -9.91 -26.54
CA SER A 181 3.11 -8.96 -25.52
C SER A 181 3.48 -7.60 -26.11
N CYS A 182 4.01 -7.55 -27.33
CA CYS A 182 4.36 -6.32 -28.04
C CYS A 182 3.13 -5.49 -28.46
N ASP A 183 1.95 -6.09 -28.56
CA ASP A 183 0.71 -5.40 -28.96
C ASP A 183 0.00 -4.74 -27.78
N VAL A 184 0.43 -5.05 -26.56
CA VAL A 184 -0.20 -4.58 -25.32
C VAL A 184 0.63 -3.46 -24.69
N PRO A 185 0.08 -2.25 -24.57
CA PRO A 185 0.83 -1.13 -23.99
C PRO A 185 1.12 -1.38 -22.50
N TYR A 186 2.39 -1.17 -22.14
CA TYR A 186 2.81 -1.20 -20.74
C TYR A 186 2.31 0.06 -20.02
N SER A 187 1.49 -0.11 -18.98
CA SER A 187 0.91 0.99 -18.23
C SER A 187 1.91 1.49 -17.17
N ARG A 188 2.43 2.69 -17.35
CA ARG A 188 3.25 3.38 -16.35
C ARG A 188 2.38 4.33 -15.54
N VAL A 189 2.70 4.52 -14.28
CA VAL A 189 1.93 5.43 -13.43
C VAL A 189 2.12 6.89 -13.85
N GLU A 190 3.27 7.23 -14.38
CA GLU A 190 3.60 8.58 -14.87
C GLU A 190 2.73 8.98 -16.07
N ASP A 191 2.27 7.99 -16.86
CA ASP A 191 1.39 8.22 -18.01
C ASP A 191 -0.10 8.31 -17.62
N GLN A 192 -0.43 8.03 -16.35
CA GLN A 192 -1.78 8.14 -15.78
C GLN A 192 -1.96 9.51 -15.10
N GLN A 193 -2.01 10.56 -15.90
CA GLN A 193 -1.92 11.96 -15.44
C GLN A 193 -2.88 12.29 -14.30
N GLU A 194 -4.16 11.92 -14.41
CA GLU A 194 -5.16 12.21 -13.36
C GLU A 194 -4.80 11.55 -12.01
N VAL A 195 -4.31 10.30 -12.06
CA VAL A 195 -3.88 9.55 -10.88
C VAL A 195 -2.65 10.22 -10.27
N TRP A 196 -1.68 10.60 -11.12
CA TRP A 196 -0.46 11.27 -10.69
C TRP A 196 -0.76 12.61 -10.02
N GLU A 197 -1.58 13.46 -10.65
CA GLU A 197 -1.97 14.74 -10.09
C GLU A 197 -2.73 14.61 -8.77
N LYS A 198 -3.63 13.61 -8.68
CA LYS A 198 -4.35 13.30 -7.43
C LYS A 198 -3.39 12.85 -6.34
N ALA A 199 -2.37 12.04 -6.68
CA ALA A 199 -1.35 11.61 -5.73
C ALA A 199 -0.57 12.80 -5.16
N MET A 200 -0.14 13.73 -6.03
CA MET A 200 0.55 14.95 -5.60
C MET A 200 -0.34 15.83 -4.71
N ARG A 201 -1.63 15.93 -5.01
CA ARG A 201 -2.58 16.67 -4.15
C ARG A 201 -2.70 16.03 -2.76
N ILE A 202 -2.82 14.69 -2.69
CA ILE A 202 -2.92 13.98 -1.41
C ILE A 202 -1.62 14.14 -0.61
N GLY A 203 -0.46 13.99 -1.23
CA GLY A 203 0.84 14.22 -0.57
C GLY A 203 0.93 15.62 0.04
N ARG A 204 0.64 16.66 -0.75
CA ARG A 204 0.60 18.05 -0.24
C ARG A 204 -0.41 18.25 0.89
N LEU A 205 -1.59 17.64 0.79
CA LEU A 205 -2.61 17.70 1.84
C LEU A 205 -2.11 17.11 3.15
N ILE A 206 -1.46 15.94 3.12
CA ILE A 206 -0.83 15.34 4.30
C ILE A 206 0.17 16.31 4.91
N GLY A 207 1.09 16.84 4.11
CA GLY A 207 2.09 17.79 4.60
C GLY A 207 1.50 19.07 5.20
N GLN A 208 0.46 19.62 4.59
CA GLN A 208 -0.26 20.79 5.12
C GLN A 208 -0.93 20.50 6.47
N ARG A 209 -1.57 19.36 6.60
CA ARG A 209 -2.25 18.94 7.83
C ARG A 209 -1.26 18.71 8.97
N LEU A 210 -0.13 18.08 8.69
CA LEU A 210 0.93 17.90 9.68
C LEU A 210 1.48 19.25 10.16
N ARG A 211 1.71 20.21 9.24
CA ARG A 211 2.11 21.59 9.62
C ARG A 211 1.08 22.31 10.51
N THR A 212 -0.21 22.06 10.27
CA THR A 212 -1.27 22.63 11.12
C THR A 212 -1.28 22.01 12.52
N MET A 213 -1.05 20.70 12.62
CA MET A 213 -0.93 19.99 13.90
C MET A 213 0.28 20.43 14.72
N ASP A 214 1.37 20.91 14.08
CA ASP A 214 2.56 21.43 14.76
C ASP A 214 2.33 22.79 15.43
N ARG A 215 1.28 23.49 15.05
CA ARG A 215 0.98 24.86 15.53
C ARG A 215 -0.05 24.89 16.68
N ASN A 216 -0.71 23.75 16.91
CA ASN A 216 -1.71 23.57 17.96
C ASN A 216 -1.16 22.79 19.15
#